data_fa9c8308652f4d0996d00eb87d54ba4d
#
_entry.id   fa9c8308652f4d0996d00eb87d54ba4d
#
_cell.length_a   1.000
_cell.length_b   1.000
_cell.length_c   1.000
_cell.angle_alpha   90.00
_cell.angle_beta   90.00
_cell.angle_gamma   90.00
#
_symmetry.space_group_name_H-M   'P 1'
#
loop_
_entity.id
_entity.type
_entity.pdbx_description
1 polymer ?
#
loop_
_entity_poly.entity_id
_entity_poly.type
_entity_poly.pdbx_seq_one_letter_code
_entity_poly.pdbx_strand_id
1 'polypeptide(L)'
;MSYSGSGNTGGASDAGGAYGPGGASSAGGAWRNDGGVPPHAFDPDLEPELFRGVLTRRVFAFLIDLLVLSVPVILGYVFIAVFGLLTLGLGWVLFWLAWPASVIWAIVYYGASLGGPHSATVGMRVMDLELRTFYGAPGYFVLGAMHAVLFWVSVSFLSPLVVLVGLFNGRRRLLHDIVLGTVVINTSVRAPVGQPARTF
;
A
#
# COMPACT_ATOMS: atom_id res chain seq x y z
N MET A 1 24.48 26.47 77.20
CA MET A 1 25.61 26.21 76.34
C MET A 1 25.22 25.03 75.42
N SER A 2 24.69 25.35 74.22
CA SER A 2 25.31 25.30 72.88
C SER A 2 25.60 23.84 72.50
N TYR A 3 25.17 23.32 71.39
CA TYR A 3 25.29 23.65 70.00
C TYR A 3 24.45 22.60 69.20
N SER A 4 23.55 22.96 68.51
CA SER A 4 23.18 22.89 67.13
C SER A 4 24.09 22.06 66.21
N GLY A 5 23.50 21.10 65.54
CA GLY A 5 24.09 20.34 64.45
C GLY A 5 23.02 20.05 63.39
N SER A 6 22.94 20.96 62.39
CA SER A 6 22.06 20.80 61.26
C SER A 6 22.66 19.81 60.24
N GLY A 7 21.94 18.77 59.94
CA GLY A 7 22.23 17.86 58.83
C GLY A 7 21.36 18.23 57.60
N ASN A 8 21.96 18.93 56.69
CA ASN A 8 21.37 19.23 55.39
C ASN A 8 21.46 18.02 54.49
N THR A 9 20.37 17.34 54.24
CA THR A 9 20.27 16.34 53.16
C THR A 9 19.57 16.99 52.00
N GLY A 10 20.37 17.35 50.96
CA GLY A 10 19.91 17.91 49.74
C GLY A 10 18.96 16.95 49.00
N GLY A 11 17.73 17.41 48.88
CA GLY A 11 16.77 16.75 47.98
C GLY A 11 17.16 17.00 46.54
N ALA A 12 17.48 15.94 45.86
CA ALA A 12 17.55 15.93 44.41
C ALA A 12 16.13 16.11 43.86
N SER A 13 15.90 17.26 43.28
CA SER A 13 14.68 17.54 42.54
C SER A 13 14.71 16.76 41.23
N ASP A 14 14.10 15.58 41.20
CA ASP A 14 13.69 14.89 40.00
C ASP A 14 12.62 15.75 39.29
N ALA A 15 13.08 16.58 38.38
CA ALA A 15 12.24 17.16 37.35
C ALA A 15 11.92 16.09 36.32
N GLY A 16 11.15 15.10 36.74
CA GLY A 16 10.49 14.15 35.85
C GLY A 16 9.42 14.90 35.06
N GLY A 17 9.80 15.38 33.88
CA GLY A 17 8.83 15.85 32.91
C GLY A 17 7.83 14.76 32.60
N ALA A 18 6.62 14.92 33.11
CA ALA A 18 5.48 14.09 32.74
C ALA A 18 5.19 14.32 31.25
N TYR A 19 5.81 13.52 30.40
CA TYR A 19 5.26 13.27 29.08
C TYR A 19 3.96 12.49 29.30
N GLY A 20 2.86 13.23 29.36
CA GLY A 20 1.54 12.66 29.28
C GLY A 20 1.47 11.83 27.98
N PRO A 21 0.90 10.64 28.02
CA PRO A 21 0.65 9.88 26.81
C PRO A 21 -0.43 10.61 26.03
N GLY A 22 0.00 11.56 25.18
CA GLY A 22 -0.83 12.07 24.12
C GLY A 22 -1.29 10.87 23.30
N GLY A 23 -2.60 10.63 23.32
CA GLY A 23 -3.22 9.49 22.66
C GLY A 23 -2.90 9.44 21.19
N ALA A 24 -1.78 8.82 20.84
CA ALA A 24 -1.66 8.13 19.59
C ALA A 24 -2.59 6.92 19.74
N SER A 25 -3.80 7.02 19.24
CA SER A 25 -4.62 5.86 18.97
C SER A 25 -3.79 4.95 18.08
N SER A 26 -3.18 3.99 18.71
CA SER A 26 -2.31 3.00 18.13
C SER A 26 -3.11 2.13 17.18
N ALA A 27 -3.18 2.53 15.91
CA ALA A 27 -3.41 1.60 14.82
C ALA A 27 -2.18 0.69 14.59
N GLY A 28 -1.35 0.54 15.60
CA GLY A 28 -0.24 -0.38 15.65
C GLY A 28 -0.31 -1.10 16.99
N GLY A 29 -0.66 -2.39 16.94
CA GLY A 29 -0.69 -3.23 18.12
C GLY A 29 0.57 -3.06 18.95
N ALA A 30 0.41 -2.92 20.27
CA ALA A 30 1.53 -2.81 21.19
C ALA A 30 2.45 -4.03 20.99
N TRP A 31 3.69 -3.77 20.56
CA TRP A 31 4.73 -4.78 20.42
C TRP A 31 5.01 -5.37 21.82
N ARG A 32 4.52 -6.58 22.05
CA ARG A 32 4.95 -7.34 23.22
C ARG A 32 6.33 -7.90 22.93
N ASN A 33 7.32 -7.50 23.71
CA ASN A 33 8.69 -8.02 23.67
C ASN A 33 8.79 -9.40 24.35
N ASP A 34 7.91 -10.31 23.98
CA ASP A 34 7.89 -11.69 24.50
C ASP A 34 8.75 -12.65 23.67
N GLY A 35 9.71 -12.12 22.91
CA GLY A 35 10.68 -12.92 22.13
C GLY A 35 10.08 -13.65 20.92
N GLY A 36 8.80 -13.43 20.65
CA GLY A 36 8.11 -13.96 19.48
C GLY A 36 8.37 -13.15 18.21
N VAL A 37 8.05 -13.72 17.06
CA VAL A 37 8.02 -13.02 15.77
C VAL A 37 7.12 -11.80 15.91
N PRO A 38 7.57 -10.59 15.50
CA PRO A 38 6.75 -9.39 15.62
C PRO A 38 5.36 -9.62 15.01
N PRO A 39 4.28 -9.32 15.76
CA PRO A 39 2.93 -9.44 15.19
C PRO A 39 2.81 -8.51 13.98
N HIS A 40 2.04 -8.92 12.99
CA HIS A 40 1.75 -8.08 11.84
C HIS A 40 1.06 -6.79 12.27
N ALA A 41 1.28 -5.71 11.52
CA ALA A 41 0.65 -4.43 11.81
C ALA A 41 -0.89 -4.46 11.73
N PHE A 42 -1.46 -5.46 11.01
CA PHE A 42 -2.89 -5.58 10.77
C PHE A 42 -3.36 -7.01 11.08
N ASP A 43 -4.25 -7.12 12.07
CA ASP A 43 -4.83 -8.40 12.50
C ASP A 43 -6.31 -8.46 12.07
N PRO A 44 -6.70 -9.45 11.25
CA PRO A 44 -8.09 -9.60 10.81
C PRO A 44 -9.05 -9.97 11.95
N ASP A 45 -8.56 -10.51 13.04
CA ASP A 45 -9.39 -10.86 14.20
C ASP A 45 -9.65 -9.63 15.09
N LEU A 46 -8.70 -8.68 15.12
CA LEU A 46 -8.83 -7.43 15.88
C LEU A 46 -9.46 -6.30 15.04
N GLU A 47 -9.17 -6.27 13.74
CA GLU A 47 -9.60 -5.20 12.83
C GLU A 47 -10.24 -5.79 11.55
N PRO A 48 -11.32 -6.58 11.65
CA PRO A 48 -11.95 -7.24 10.49
C PRO A 48 -12.46 -6.25 9.44
N GLU A 49 -12.81 -5.04 9.85
CA GLU A 49 -13.31 -3.98 8.96
C GLU A 49 -12.27 -3.55 7.91
N LEU A 50 -10.97 -3.61 8.23
CA LEU A 50 -9.90 -3.29 7.29
C LEU A 50 -9.84 -4.26 6.10
N PHE A 51 -10.38 -5.47 6.24
CA PHE A 51 -10.37 -6.50 5.21
C PHE A 51 -11.73 -6.70 4.54
N ARG A 52 -12.75 -5.96 5.01
CA ARG A 52 -14.12 -6.08 4.49
C ARG A 52 -14.22 -5.57 3.07
N GLY A 53 -14.66 -6.44 2.16
CA GLY A 53 -14.86 -6.09 0.75
C GLY A 53 -13.60 -5.82 -0.05
N VAL A 54 -12.40 -6.06 0.51
CA VAL A 54 -11.12 -5.76 -0.14
C VAL A 54 -10.98 -6.47 -1.49
N LEU A 55 -11.38 -7.75 -1.61
CA LEU A 55 -11.25 -8.48 -2.88
C LEU A 55 -12.10 -7.87 -3.99
N THR A 56 -13.37 -7.57 -3.69
CA THR A 56 -14.28 -6.93 -4.66
C THR A 56 -13.76 -5.56 -5.08
N ARG A 57 -13.32 -4.75 -4.10
CA ARG A 57 -12.75 -3.44 -4.37
C ARG A 57 -11.45 -3.54 -5.18
N ARG A 58 -10.62 -4.56 -4.98
CA ARG A 58 -9.41 -4.82 -5.80
C ARG A 58 -9.76 -5.11 -7.26
N VAL A 59 -10.82 -5.87 -7.52
CA VAL A 59 -11.27 -6.14 -8.89
C VAL A 59 -11.68 -4.83 -9.58
N PHE A 60 -12.49 -3.99 -8.94
CA PHE A 60 -12.86 -2.70 -9.51
C PHE A 60 -11.67 -1.74 -9.64
N ALA A 61 -10.78 -1.71 -8.66
CA ALA A 61 -9.54 -0.94 -8.73
C ALA A 61 -8.69 -1.37 -9.95
N PHE A 62 -8.53 -2.67 -10.16
CA PHE A 62 -7.83 -3.21 -11.32
C PHE A 62 -8.48 -2.80 -12.64
N LEU A 63 -9.81 -2.83 -12.75
CA LEU A 63 -10.52 -2.41 -13.97
C LEU A 63 -10.29 -0.92 -14.26
N ILE A 64 -10.30 -0.08 -13.23
CA ILE A 64 -10.00 1.35 -13.36
C ILE A 64 -8.54 1.55 -13.78
N ASP A 65 -7.60 0.85 -13.16
CA ASP A 65 -6.18 0.94 -13.50
C ASP A 65 -5.91 0.44 -14.93
N LEU A 66 -6.60 -0.61 -15.35
CA LEU A 66 -6.54 -1.12 -16.72
C LEU A 66 -7.00 -0.04 -17.72
N LEU A 67 -8.08 0.67 -17.41
CA LEU A 67 -8.54 1.79 -18.24
C LEU A 67 -7.49 2.91 -18.29
N VAL A 68 -6.95 3.33 -17.15
CA VAL A 68 -5.93 4.39 -17.06
C VAL A 68 -4.67 4.00 -17.84
N LEU A 69 -4.22 2.74 -17.74
CA LEU A 69 -3.05 2.24 -18.46
C LEU A 69 -3.31 2.10 -19.96
N SER A 70 -4.50 1.67 -20.36
CA SER A 70 -4.82 1.40 -21.76
C SER A 70 -4.92 2.67 -22.60
N VAL A 71 -5.39 3.79 -22.05
CA VAL A 71 -5.59 5.04 -22.81
C VAL A 71 -4.30 5.51 -23.51
N PRO A 72 -3.16 5.76 -22.82
CA PRO A 72 -1.94 6.22 -23.49
C PRO A 72 -1.35 5.14 -24.41
N VAL A 73 -1.52 3.86 -24.07
CA VAL A 73 -1.06 2.76 -24.93
C VAL A 73 -1.84 2.73 -26.25
N ILE A 74 -3.16 2.76 -26.19
CA ILE A 74 -4.02 2.81 -27.39
C ILE A 74 -3.70 4.03 -28.24
N LEU A 75 -3.57 5.21 -27.64
CA LEU A 75 -3.21 6.43 -28.35
C LEU A 75 -1.85 6.30 -29.04
N GLY A 76 -0.86 5.68 -28.37
CA GLY A 76 0.44 5.39 -28.95
C GLY A 76 0.35 4.46 -30.17
N TYR A 77 -0.42 3.37 -30.07
CA TYR A 77 -0.64 2.45 -31.19
C TYR A 77 -1.37 3.12 -32.36
N VAL A 78 -2.41 3.92 -32.08
CA VAL A 78 -3.11 4.69 -33.11
C VAL A 78 -2.17 5.69 -33.79
N PHE A 79 -1.36 6.40 -33.01
CA PHE A 79 -0.35 7.31 -33.56
C PHE A 79 0.63 6.59 -34.51
N ILE A 80 1.19 5.45 -34.08
CA ILE A 80 2.11 4.67 -34.91
C ILE A 80 1.43 4.18 -36.19
N ALA A 81 0.16 3.76 -36.12
CA ALA A 81 -0.59 3.31 -37.28
C ALA A 81 -0.76 4.45 -38.31
N VAL A 82 -1.20 5.63 -37.85
CA VAL A 82 -1.37 6.81 -38.71
C VAL A 82 -0.04 7.28 -39.26
N PHE A 83 1.00 7.38 -38.43
CA PHE A 83 2.34 7.77 -38.83
C PHE A 83 2.92 6.80 -39.88
N GLY A 84 2.68 5.50 -39.72
CA GLY A 84 3.07 4.48 -40.69
C GLY A 84 2.40 4.68 -42.07
N LEU A 85 1.11 5.05 -42.09
CA LEU A 85 0.41 5.41 -43.34
C LEU A 85 1.03 6.62 -43.99
N LEU A 86 1.28 7.68 -43.24
CA LEU A 86 1.86 8.94 -43.77
C LEU A 86 3.30 8.76 -44.30
N THR A 87 4.05 7.81 -43.74
CA THR A 87 5.43 7.52 -44.11
C THR A 87 5.57 6.33 -45.07
N LEU A 88 4.48 5.96 -45.77
CA LEU A 88 4.44 4.82 -46.68
C LEU A 88 4.94 3.48 -46.06
N GLY A 89 4.61 3.26 -44.80
CA GLY A 89 4.96 2.05 -44.07
C GLY A 89 6.22 2.16 -43.22
N LEU A 90 7.08 3.15 -43.42
CA LEU A 90 8.33 3.25 -42.63
C LEU A 90 8.07 3.43 -41.12
N GLY A 91 7.02 4.18 -40.75
CA GLY A 91 6.66 4.43 -39.37
C GLY A 91 6.22 3.17 -38.61
N TRP A 92 5.80 2.09 -39.29
CA TRP A 92 5.38 0.86 -38.65
C TRP A 92 6.52 0.09 -37.97
N VAL A 93 7.77 0.41 -38.26
CA VAL A 93 8.92 -0.10 -37.51
C VAL A 93 8.79 0.22 -36.02
N LEU A 94 8.12 1.33 -35.66
CA LEU A 94 7.88 1.71 -34.25
C LEU A 94 6.99 0.74 -33.48
N PHE A 95 6.22 -0.14 -34.15
CA PHE A 95 5.46 -1.20 -33.44
C PHE A 95 6.35 -2.13 -32.62
N TRP A 96 7.58 -2.37 -33.08
CA TRP A 96 8.54 -3.15 -32.30
C TRP A 96 8.91 -2.49 -30.97
N LEU A 97 8.89 -1.17 -30.94
CA LEU A 97 9.20 -0.40 -29.72
C LEU A 97 7.95 -0.21 -28.83
N ALA A 98 6.76 -0.27 -29.41
CA ALA A 98 5.51 -0.01 -28.69
C ALA A 98 5.28 -1.00 -27.56
N TRP A 99 5.59 -2.28 -27.76
CA TRP A 99 5.41 -3.30 -26.72
C TRP A 99 6.33 -3.08 -25.51
N PRO A 100 7.68 -3.00 -25.64
CA PRO A 100 8.53 -2.71 -24.49
C PRO A 100 8.22 -1.34 -23.84
N ALA A 101 7.84 -0.33 -24.62
CA ALA A 101 7.42 0.96 -24.08
C ALA A 101 6.17 0.83 -23.21
N SER A 102 5.20 0.01 -23.62
CA SER A 102 3.98 -0.26 -22.83
C SER A 102 4.29 -0.98 -21.52
N VAL A 103 5.23 -1.92 -21.53
CA VAL A 103 5.68 -2.60 -20.30
C VAL A 103 6.37 -1.63 -19.35
N ILE A 104 7.28 -0.80 -19.86
CA ILE A 104 7.97 0.23 -19.06
C ILE A 104 6.95 1.20 -18.47
N TRP A 105 5.98 1.64 -19.27
CA TRP A 105 4.88 2.51 -18.82
C TRP A 105 4.12 1.89 -17.64
N ALA A 106 3.74 0.61 -17.74
CA ALA A 106 3.05 -0.09 -16.67
C ALA A 106 3.90 -0.16 -15.39
N ILE A 107 5.19 -0.52 -15.50
CA ILE A 107 6.11 -0.60 -14.35
C ILE A 107 6.26 0.77 -13.67
N VAL A 108 6.44 1.84 -14.47
CA VAL A 108 6.56 3.21 -13.95
C VAL A 108 5.25 3.64 -13.27
N TYR A 109 4.12 3.38 -13.90
CA TYR A 109 2.81 3.70 -13.32
C TYR A 109 2.60 3.04 -11.96
N TYR A 110 2.78 1.72 -11.87
CA TYR A 110 2.59 1.00 -10.61
C TYR A 110 3.67 1.37 -9.57
N GLY A 111 4.94 1.46 -10.00
CA GLY A 111 6.04 1.84 -9.11
C GLY A 111 5.83 3.23 -8.51
N ALA A 112 5.50 4.22 -9.32
CA ALA A 112 5.27 5.59 -8.86
C ALA A 112 3.99 5.72 -8.02
N SER A 113 2.92 5.01 -8.39
CA SER A 113 1.64 5.07 -7.68
C SER A 113 1.70 4.39 -6.31
N LEU A 114 2.20 3.15 -6.26
CA LEU A 114 2.32 2.39 -5.02
C LEU A 114 3.48 2.86 -4.13
N GLY A 115 4.54 3.42 -4.73
CA GLY A 115 5.65 4.05 -4.00
C GLY A 115 5.42 5.51 -3.66
N GLY A 116 4.30 6.10 -4.06
CA GLY A 116 3.94 7.47 -3.77
C GLY A 116 3.33 7.67 -2.37
N PRO A 117 2.99 8.92 -2.01
CA PRO A 117 2.53 9.28 -0.67
C PRO A 117 1.23 8.59 -0.24
N HIS A 118 0.44 8.11 -1.18
CA HIS A 118 -0.82 7.40 -0.90
C HIS A 118 -0.65 5.87 -0.88
N SER A 119 0.50 5.34 -1.29
CA SER A 119 0.73 3.89 -1.44
C SER A 119 -0.43 3.16 -2.15
N ALA A 120 -0.98 3.79 -3.17
CA ALA A 120 -2.17 3.33 -3.87
C ALA A 120 -2.17 3.78 -5.33
N THR A 121 -2.60 2.91 -6.25
CA THR A 121 -2.85 3.25 -7.65
C THR A 121 -4.07 4.18 -7.77
N VAL A 122 -4.34 4.71 -8.95
CA VAL A 122 -5.53 5.53 -9.19
C VAL A 122 -6.80 4.73 -8.89
N GLY A 123 -6.89 3.50 -9.39
CA GLY A 123 -8.02 2.61 -9.11
C GLY A 123 -8.15 2.27 -7.64
N MET A 124 -7.05 2.01 -6.95
CA MET A 124 -7.06 1.74 -5.51
C MET A 124 -7.54 2.94 -4.71
N ARG A 125 -7.15 4.17 -5.07
CA ARG A 125 -7.65 5.40 -4.41
C ARG A 125 -9.15 5.58 -4.57
N VAL A 126 -9.66 5.33 -5.78
CA VAL A 126 -11.11 5.41 -6.06
C VAL A 126 -11.89 4.37 -5.25
N MET A 127 -11.27 3.23 -4.96
CA MET A 127 -11.86 2.14 -4.18
C MET A 127 -11.51 2.18 -2.69
N ASP A 128 -10.91 3.25 -2.17
CA ASP A 128 -10.45 3.40 -0.78
C ASP A 128 -9.55 2.24 -0.34
N LEU A 129 -8.60 1.86 -1.19
CA LEU A 129 -7.61 0.84 -0.90
C LEU A 129 -6.22 1.43 -0.77
N GLU A 130 -5.41 0.87 0.11
CA GLU A 130 -4.02 1.25 0.34
C GLU A 130 -3.14 0.01 0.47
N LEU A 131 -1.95 0.04 -0.17
CA LEU A 131 -0.94 -0.98 -0.05
C LEU A 131 -0.04 -0.66 1.15
N ARG A 132 0.12 -1.62 2.05
CA ARG A 132 1.06 -1.55 3.17
C ARG A 132 1.96 -2.76 3.17
N THR A 133 3.17 -2.60 3.70
CA THR A 133 3.99 -3.76 4.03
C THR A 133 3.34 -4.52 5.17
N PHE A 134 3.75 -5.77 5.36
CA PHE A 134 3.25 -6.63 6.44
C PHE A 134 3.44 -6.02 7.83
N TYR A 135 4.45 -5.16 7.99
CA TYR A 135 4.74 -4.42 9.23
C TYR A 135 4.11 -3.02 9.30
N GLY A 136 3.25 -2.68 8.35
CA GLY A 136 2.51 -1.40 8.35
C GLY A 136 3.22 -0.22 7.68
N ALA A 137 4.44 -0.38 7.18
CA ALA A 137 5.14 0.68 6.47
C ALA A 137 4.47 0.99 5.11
N PRO A 138 4.54 2.24 4.62
CA PRO A 138 4.07 2.60 3.29
C PRO A 138 4.86 1.88 2.20
N GLY A 139 4.27 1.75 1.02
CA GLY A 139 4.95 1.25 -0.16
C GLY A 139 6.08 2.18 -0.62
N TYR A 140 7.03 1.63 -1.37
CA TYR A 140 8.10 2.38 -2.04
C TYR A 140 8.20 1.92 -3.49
N PHE A 141 8.85 2.72 -4.35
CA PHE A 141 8.85 2.53 -5.80
C PHE A 141 9.20 1.09 -6.24
N VAL A 142 10.30 0.54 -5.71
CA VAL A 142 10.75 -0.81 -6.09
C VAL A 142 9.72 -1.87 -5.67
N LEU A 143 9.13 -1.73 -4.47
CA LEU A 143 8.07 -2.64 -4.00
C LEU A 143 6.85 -2.59 -4.92
N GLY A 144 6.44 -1.38 -5.33
CA GLY A 144 5.34 -1.18 -6.26
C GLY A 144 5.61 -1.76 -7.65
N ALA A 145 6.82 -1.57 -8.17
CA ALA A 145 7.24 -2.14 -9.44
C ALA A 145 7.26 -3.68 -9.39
N MET A 146 7.85 -4.26 -8.34
CA MET A 146 7.86 -5.72 -8.13
C MET A 146 6.44 -6.28 -7.95
N HIS A 147 5.58 -5.56 -7.22
CA HIS A 147 4.18 -5.94 -7.06
C HIS A 147 3.47 -6.03 -8.42
N ALA A 148 3.69 -5.05 -9.31
CA ALA A 148 3.15 -5.08 -10.66
C ALA A 148 3.66 -6.27 -11.47
N VAL A 149 4.96 -6.51 -11.48
CA VAL A 149 5.56 -7.64 -12.23
C VAL A 149 5.00 -8.97 -11.71
N LEU A 150 5.01 -9.20 -10.41
CA LEU A 150 4.50 -10.44 -9.82
C LEU A 150 2.98 -10.58 -9.99
N PHE A 151 2.24 -9.48 -9.95
CA PHE A 151 0.81 -9.47 -10.27
C PHE A 151 0.57 -9.98 -11.69
N TRP A 152 1.21 -9.38 -12.70
CA TRP A 152 1.04 -9.77 -14.10
C TRP A 152 1.51 -11.19 -14.37
N VAL A 153 2.64 -11.61 -13.80
CA VAL A 153 3.13 -12.98 -13.89
C VAL A 153 2.12 -13.94 -13.26
N SER A 154 1.67 -13.69 -12.03
CA SER A 154 0.74 -14.58 -11.34
C SER A 154 -0.61 -14.66 -12.04
N VAL A 155 -1.13 -13.55 -12.55
CA VAL A 155 -2.40 -13.55 -13.31
C VAL A 155 -2.26 -14.27 -14.65
N SER A 156 -1.12 -14.15 -15.35
CA SER A 156 -0.88 -14.82 -16.63
C SER A 156 -0.81 -16.34 -16.51
N PHE A 157 -0.18 -16.85 -15.43
CA PHE A 157 0.02 -18.29 -15.25
C PHE A 157 -1.05 -18.96 -14.39
N LEU A 158 -1.66 -18.24 -13.44
CA LEU A 158 -2.47 -18.80 -12.36
C LEU A 158 -3.84 -18.10 -12.20
N SER A 159 -4.34 -17.48 -13.27
CA SER A 159 -5.47 -16.54 -13.25
C SER A 159 -6.62 -16.84 -12.26
N PRO A 160 -7.29 -18.02 -12.26
CA PRO A 160 -8.34 -18.29 -11.28
C PRO A 160 -7.79 -18.59 -9.87
N LEU A 161 -6.61 -19.23 -9.77
CA LEU A 161 -6.02 -19.63 -8.49
C LEU A 161 -5.54 -18.44 -7.65
N VAL A 162 -5.11 -17.34 -8.29
CA VAL A 162 -4.68 -16.12 -7.58
C VAL A 162 -5.81 -15.54 -6.75
N VAL A 163 -7.02 -15.48 -7.33
CA VAL A 163 -8.22 -15.00 -6.63
C VAL A 163 -8.66 -15.98 -5.54
N LEU A 164 -8.56 -17.28 -5.83
CA LEU A 164 -8.93 -18.34 -4.90
C LEU A 164 -8.10 -18.27 -3.62
N VAL A 165 -6.78 -18.04 -3.71
CA VAL A 165 -5.91 -17.86 -2.55
C VAL A 165 -6.40 -16.71 -1.65
N GLY A 166 -6.84 -15.60 -2.25
CA GLY A 166 -7.39 -14.47 -1.50
C GLY A 166 -8.71 -14.76 -0.78
N LEU A 167 -9.52 -15.70 -1.30
CA LEU A 167 -10.79 -16.09 -0.66
C LEU A 167 -10.57 -16.91 0.63
N PHE A 168 -9.54 -17.77 0.64
CA PHE A 168 -9.24 -18.63 1.80
C PHE A 168 -8.30 -17.99 2.82
N ASN A 169 -7.79 -16.79 2.56
CA ASN A 169 -6.90 -16.08 3.47
C ASN A 169 -7.66 -15.00 4.23
N GLY A 170 -7.63 -15.04 5.58
CA GLY A 170 -8.31 -14.05 6.45
C GLY A 170 -7.91 -12.59 6.17
N ARG A 171 -6.67 -12.36 5.76
CA ARG A 171 -6.17 -11.02 5.35
C ARG A 171 -6.45 -10.68 3.89
N ARG A 172 -7.20 -11.51 3.15
CA ARG A 172 -7.55 -11.32 1.74
C ARG A 172 -6.32 -11.03 0.86
N ARG A 173 -5.17 -11.60 1.20
CA ARG A 173 -3.91 -11.46 0.44
C ARG A 173 -3.95 -12.38 -0.78
N LEU A 174 -3.56 -11.83 -1.92
CA LEU A 174 -3.34 -12.60 -3.14
C LEU A 174 -1.94 -13.25 -3.11
N LEU A 175 -1.65 -14.13 -4.06
CA LEU A 175 -0.39 -14.88 -4.08
C LEU A 175 0.84 -13.96 -4.09
N HIS A 176 0.84 -12.94 -4.95
CA HIS A 176 1.92 -11.94 -5.03
C HIS A 176 2.05 -11.08 -3.77
N ASP A 177 0.95 -10.79 -3.06
CA ASP A 177 1.00 -10.10 -1.77
C ASP A 177 1.72 -10.95 -0.71
N ILE A 178 1.51 -12.26 -0.72
CA ILE A 178 2.14 -13.18 0.22
C ILE A 178 3.64 -13.24 -0.04
N VAL A 179 4.05 -13.34 -1.31
CA VAL A 179 5.46 -13.39 -1.72
C VAL A 179 6.19 -12.11 -1.36
N LEU A 180 5.56 -10.94 -1.54
CA LEU A 180 6.17 -9.63 -1.25
C LEU A 180 6.05 -9.19 0.21
N GLY A 181 5.34 -9.93 1.06
CA GLY A 181 5.07 -9.48 2.42
C GLY A 181 4.24 -8.20 2.47
N THR A 182 3.28 -8.04 1.56
CA THR A 182 2.37 -6.89 1.50
C THR A 182 0.96 -7.26 1.93
N VAL A 183 0.18 -6.25 2.26
CA VAL A 183 -1.25 -6.34 2.57
C VAL A 183 -1.96 -5.12 2.00
N VAL A 184 -3.15 -5.32 1.43
CA VAL A 184 -4.02 -4.22 1.01
C VAL A 184 -5.17 -4.10 1.98
N ILE A 185 -5.36 -2.91 2.48
CA ILE A 185 -6.37 -2.58 3.50
C ILE A 185 -7.40 -1.61 2.94
N ASN A 186 -8.60 -1.68 3.49
CA ASN A 186 -9.69 -0.76 3.23
C ASN A 186 -9.52 0.48 4.12
N THR A 187 -9.33 1.65 3.52
CA THR A 187 -9.15 2.92 4.23
C THR A 187 -10.46 3.66 4.50
N SER A 188 -11.57 3.25 3.89
CA SER A 188 -12.87 3.90 4.09
C SER A 188 -13.36 3.86 5.54
N VAL A 189 -12.86 2.90 6.33
CA VAL A 189 -13.17 2.75 7.77
C VAL A 189 -12.25 3.57 8.67
N ARG A 190 -11.14 4.09 8.16
CA ARG A 190 -10.29 5.01 8.92
C ARG A 190 -10.92 6.38 8.92
N ALA A 191 -11.33 6.88 10.09
CA ALA A 191 -11.71 8.28 10.23
C ALA A 191 -10.55 9.16 9.70
N PRO A 192 -10.83 10.23 8.91
CA PRO A 192 -9.79 11.16 8.50
C PRO A 192 -9.07 11.66 9.74
N VAL A 193 -7.73 11.55 9.73
CA VAL A 193 -6.90 12.06 10.83
C VAL A 193 -7.18 13.55 10.96
N GLY A 194 -7.81 13.96 12.08
CA GLY A 194 -8.18 15.36 12.36
C GLY A 194 -9.67 15.71 12.30
N GLN A 195 -10.58 14.77 11.99
CA GLN A 195 -12.01 15.01 12.21
C GLN A 195 -12.43 14.41 13.57
N PRO A 196 -13.06 15.20 14.46
CA PRO A 196 -13.64 14.66 15.69
C PRO A 196 -14.71 13.65 15.31
N ALA A 197 -14.77 12.54 16.05
CA ALA A 197 -15.77 11.49 15.87
C ALA A 197 -17.16 12.15 15.77
N ARG A 198 -17.88 11.94 14.67
CA ARG A 198 -19.28 12.33 14.58
C ARG A 198 -20.05 11.42 15.52
N THR A 199 -20.35 11.94 16.68
CA THR A 199 -21.35 11.37 17.58
C THR A 199 -22.71 11.52 16.91
N PHE A 200 -23.29 10.39 16.50
CA PHE A 200 -24.72 10.30 16.12
C PHE A 200 -25.55 10.03 17.35
#